data_dacb35fb03ffffdf29e216bcff9b3e73
#
_entry.id   dacb35fb03ffffdf29e216bcff9b3e73
#
_cell.length_a   1.000
_cell.length_b   1.000
_cell.length_c   1.000
_cell.angle_alpha   90.00
_cell.angle_beta   90.00
_cell.angle_gamma   90.00
#
_symmetry.space_group_name_H-M   'P 1'
#
loop_
_entity.id
_entity.type
_entity.pdbx_description
1 polymer ?
#
loop_
_entity_poly.entity_id
_entity_poly.type
_entity_poly.pdbx_seq_one_letter_code
_entity_poly.pdbx_strand_id
1 'polypeptide(L)'
;MRTGLDHLPPHKQRELERVVQIIFEEFDNALVLARHQWKKRGRIDKVIIYGSYARGGWVDEPHTAKGYQSDFDLLIIVNDKRLTDRVDYWLALEDRLNRELAITKTLRTPVNFIVHTLQEVNDGLAHGRYFFMDVARDGIALYEYDDSELHTPKPKTPLQALTMAQEYYEEWFPSAMKRFDIAKYDMGKGYLKDAAFDLHQATERLYHAVLLVVTFYTPHVHNIGFLRTQAERLDRRLVDAWPRQTKAEQALFEKLKEAYVKARYSKHYRISIEQLEWLAAHVEELGAAVHTICTERLDHLRADADKRRKQRAEQRHQRKAGDELAG
;
A
#
# COMPACT_ATOMS: atom_id res chain seq x y z
N MET A 1 -8.67 -17.71 10.29
CA MET A 1 -7.96 -16.44 10.58
C MET A 1 -8.04 -16.13 12.07
N ARG A 2 -7.16 -15.27 12.63
CA ARG A 2 -7.27 -14.82 14.03
C ARG A 2 -8.47 -13.90 14.18
N THR A 3 -9.14 -13.90 15.35
CA THR A 3 -10.31 -13.06 15.65
C THR A 3 -10.14 -12.24 16.94
N GLY A 4 -9.18 -12.57 17.80
CA GLY A 4 -9.00 -11.90 19.10
C GLY A 4 -8.26 -10.56 18.98
N LEU A 5 -8.78 -9.52 19.65
CA LEU A 5 -8.21 -8.18 19.77
C LEU A 5 -7.63 -7.89 21.16
N ASP A 6 -7.42 -8.92 22.01
CA ASP A 6 -7.04 -8.77 23.42
C ASP A 6 -5.71 -8.05 23.63
N HIS A 7 -4.84 -8.05 22.61
CA HIS A 7 -3.57 -7.32 22.60
C HIS A 7 -3.74 -5.79 22.42
N LEU A 8 -4.93 -5.32 22.04
CA LEU A 8 -5.22 -3.91 21.86
C LEU A 8 -5.87 -3.32 23.13
N PRO A 9 -5.53 -2.08 23.50
CA PRO A 9 -6.21 -1.39 24.58
C PRO A 9 -7.73 -1.25 24.31
N PRO A 10 -8.58 -1.26 25.34
CA PRO A 10 -10.05 -1.20 25.16
C PRO A 10 -10.57 -0.01 24.35
N HIS A 11 -9.87 1.14 24.42
CA HIS A 11 -10.24 2.30 23.62
C HIS A 11 -9.98 2.11 22.11
N LYS A 12 -8.90 1.37 21.74
CA LYS A 12 -8.63 1.02 20.32
C LYS A 12 -9.59 -0.03 19.80
N GLN A 13 -10.01 -0.97 20.65
CA GLN A 13 -11.04 -1.94 20.27
C GLN A 13 -12.38 -1.24 19.95
N ARG A 14 -12.85 -0.33 20.82
CA ARG A 14 -14.05 0.47 20.56
C ARG A 14 -13.93 1.36 19.32
N GLU A 15 -12.76 1.89 19.08
CA GLU A 15 -12.50 2.70 17.89
C GLU A 15 -12.60 1.85 16.60
N LEU A 16 -12.07 0.63 16.62
CA LEU A 16 -12.21 -0.33 15.51
C LEU A 16 -13.67 -0.77 15.31
N GLU A 17 -14.41 -1.04 16.39
CA GLU A 17 -15.86 -1.34 16.31
C GLU A 17 -16.61 -0.19 15.61
N ARG A 18 -16.29 1.05 15.97
CA ARG A 18 -16.88 2.24 15.33
C ARG A 18 -16.51 2.31 13.84
N VAL A 19 -15.26 2.04 13.48
CA VAL A 19 -14.82 2.00 12.09
C VAL A 19 -15.58 0.95 11.29
N VAL A 20 -15.73 -0.26 11.82
CA VAL A 20 -16.50 -1.34 11.18
C VAL A 20 -17.96 -0.91 10.99
N GLN A 21 -18.57 -0.30 11.99
CA GLN A 21 -19.94 0.23 11.88
C GLN A 21 -20.07 1.25 10.75
N ILE A 22 -19.13 2.21 10.65
CA ILE A 22 -19.13 3.22 9.58
C ILE A 22 -18.98 2.56 8.20
N ILE A 23 -18.13 1.53 8.08
CA ILE A 23 -17.93 0.79 6.83
C ILE A 23 -19.28 0.21 6.36
N PHE A 24 -20.02 -0.45 7.23
CA PHE A 24 -21.33 -1.03 6.87
C PHE A 24 -22.37 0.04 6.55
N GLU A 25 -22.46 1.09 7.37
CA GLU A 25 -23.42 2.17 7.15
C GLU A 25 -23.20 2.85 5.77
N GLU A 26 -21.97 3.16 5.40
CA GLU A 26 -21.67 3.80 4.11
C GLU A 26 -21.81 2.83 2.93
N PHE A 27 -21.45 1.57 3.11
CA PHE A 27 -21.64 0.55 2.09
C PHE A 27 -23.13 0.29 1.81
N ASP A 28 -23.95 0.16 2.84
CA ASP A 28 -25.40 0.00 2.72
C ASP A 28 -26.02 1.22 2.04
N ASN A 29 -25.61 2.43 2.43
CA ASN A 29 -26.04 3.68 1.79
C ASN A 29 -25.73 3.69 0.29
N ALA A 30 -24.56 3.22 -0.12
CA ALA A 30 -24.17 3.13 -1.53
C ALA A 30 -25.04 2.11 -2.33
N LEU A 31 -25.68 1.15 -1.63
CA LEU A 31 -26.53 0.14 -2.23
C LEU A 31 -28.03 0.46 -2.19
N VAL A 32 -28.48 1.43 -1.38
CA VAL A 32 -29.92 1.76 -1.18
C VAL A 32 -30.69 1.93 -2.47
N LEU A 33 -30.12 2.57 -3.48
CA LEU A 33 -30.77 2.82 -4.78
C LEU A 33 -30.46 1.74 -5.84
N ALA A 34 -30.03 0.55 -5.41
CA ALA A 34 -29.65 -0.52 -6.32
C ALA A 34 -30.85 -1.03 -7.15
N ARG A 35 -30.79 -0.87 -8.46
CA ARG A 35 -31.76 -1.40 -9.42
C ARG A 35 -31.37 -2.78 -9.96
N HIS A 36 -30.10 -3.04 -10.14
CA HIS A 36 -29.57 -4.29 -10.69
C HIS A 36 -29.53 -5.40 -9.63
N GLN A 37 -29.86 -6.62 -10.01
CA GLN A 37 -29.88 -7.78 -9.09
C GLN A 37 -28.52 -8.05 -8.43
N TRP A 38 -27.41 -7.91 -9.18
CA TRP A 38 -26.09 -8.12 -8.62
C TRP A 38 -25.76 -7.08 -7.53
N LYS A 39 -26.21 -5.82 -7.71
CA LYS A 39 -26.00 -4.75 -6.75
C LYS A 39 -26.85 -4.96 -5.49
N LYS A 40 -28.08 -5.46 -5.66
CA LYS A 40 -28.97 -5.84 -4.53
C LYS A 40 -28.41 -7.00 -3.69
N ARG A 41 -27.57 -7.84 -4.29
CA ARG A 41 -26.88 -8.96 -3.62
C ARG A 41 -25.46 -8.58 -3.19
N GLY A 42 -25.08 -7.32 -3.38
CA GLY A 42 -23.79 -6.80 -2.94
C GLY A 42 -23.64 -6.91 -1.44
N ARG A 43 -22.52 -7.42 -0.97
CA ARG A 43 -22.22 -7.54 0.45
C ARG A 43 -20.72 -7.50 0.70
N ILE A 44 -20.39 -7.16 1.93
CA ILE A 44 -19.05 -7.34 2.48
C ILE A 44 -18.97 -8.78 3.00
N ASP A 45 -18.00 -9.55 2.52
CA ASP A 45 -17.76 -10.91 3.00
C ASP A 45 -16.83 -10.92 4.22
N LYS A 46 -15.80 -10.04 4.24
CA LYS A 46 -14.87 -9.94 5.38
C LYS A 46 -14.35 -8.52 5.55
N VAL A 47 -14.05 -8.16 6.81
CA VAL A 47 -13.25 -6.98 7.17
C VAL A 47 -12.09 -7.47 8.01
N ILE A 48 -10.86 -7.25 7.54
CA ILE A 48 -9.64 -7.77 8.16
C ILE A 48 -8.73 -6.60 8.51
N ILE A 49 -8.33 -6.47 9.78
CA ILE A 49 -7.25 -5.56 10.15
C ILE A 49 -5.90 -6.26 9.94
N TYR A 50 -4.96 -5.53 9.34
CA TYR A 50 -3.59 -6.01 9.12
C TYR A 50 -2.55 -4.94 9.53
N GLY A 51 -1.27 -5.18 9.27
CA GLY A 51 -0.23 -4.20 9.56
C GLY A 51 0.16 -4.13 11.03
N SER A 52 0.55 -2.95 11.51
CA SER A 52 1.14 -2.75 12.85
C SER A 52 0.17 -3.09 13.97
N TYR A 53 -1.11 -2.72 13.84
CA TYR A 53 -2.12 -3.02 14.85
C TYR A 53 -2.42 -4.51 14.97
N ALA A 54 -2.45 -5.24 13.86
CA ALA A 54 -2.65 -6.69 13.90
C ALA A 54 -1.46 -7.44 14.54
N ARG A 55 -0.23 -6.92 14.36
CA ARG A 55 1.00 -7.52 14.91
C ARG A 55 1.34 -7.06 16.32
N GLY A 56 0.65 -6.07 16.87
CA GLY A 56 0.95 -5.51 18.20
C GLY A 56 2.16 -4.55 18.22
N GLY A 57 2.63 -4.10 17.05
CA GLY A 57 3.79 -3.21 16.92
C GLY A 57 3.41 -1.77 16.53
N TRP A 58 2.20 -1.31 16.86
CA TRP A 58 1.76 0.05 16.55
C TRP A 58 2.47 1.09 17.39
N VAL A 59 2.61 2.30 16.84
CA VAL A 59 3.15 3.47 17.52
C VAL A 59 2.06 4.53 17.60
N ASP A 60 1.84 5.09 18.77
CA ASP A 60 0.88 6.18 19.00
C ASP A 60 1.58 7.31 19.75
N GLU A 61 2.45 8.02 19.04
CA GLU A 61 3.28 9.11 19.59
C GLU A 61 3.04 10.44 18.84
N PRO A 62 1.78 10.95 18.79
CA PRO A 62 1.46 12.17 18.06
C PRO A 62 2.14 13.43 18.63
N HIS A 63 2.66 13.35 19.88
CA HIS A 63 3.25 14.48 20.59
C HIS A 63 4.77 14.49 20.58
N THR A 64 5.43 13.49 19.98
CA THR A 64 6.89 13.49 19.83
C THR A 64 7.31 14.32 18.63
N ALA A 65 8.58 14.77 18.63
CA ALA A 65 9.16 15.52 17.51
C ALA A 65 9.06 14.77 16.16
N LYS A 66 8.85 13.45 16.19
CA LYS A 66 8.63 12.61 15.00
C LYS A 66 7.15 12.51 14.58
N GLY A 67 6.20 12.83 15.49
CA GLY A 67 4.76 12.90 15.20
C GLY A 67 4.18 11.66 14.51
N TYR A 68 4.80 10.48 14.70
CA TYR A 68 4.39 9.27 14.00
C TYR A 68 3.25 8.59 14.75
N GLN A 69 2.16 8.41 14.04
CA GLN A 69 1.01 7.63 14.51
C GLN A 69 0.71 6.54 13.49
N SER A 70 0.57 5.30 13.98
CA SER A 70 0.16 4.17 13.15
C SER A 70 -1.31 4.29 12.78
N ASP A 71 -1.64 3.86 11.56
CA ASP A 71 -3.00 3.85 11.02
C ASP A 71 -3.65 2.48 11.24
N PHE A 72 -4.97 2.44 11.33
CA PHE A 72 -5.71 1.20 11.14
C PHE A 72 -5.72 0.83 9.65
N ASP A 73 -5.15 -0.31 9.31
CA ASP A 73 -5.12 -0.83 7.95
C ASP A 73 -6.13 -1.95 7.80
N LEU A 74 -7.06 -1.75 6.89
CA LEU A 74 -8.17 -2.66 6.67
C LEU A 74 -8.16 -3.22 5.25
N LEU A 75 -8.34 -4.54 5.14
CA LEU A 75 -8.71 -5.20 3.90
C LEU A 75 -10.21 -5.52 3.99
N ILE A 76 -10.98 -4.95 3.08
CA ILE A 76 -12.40 -5.22 2.92
C ILE A 76 -12.56 -6.18 1.75
N ILE A 77 -13.20 -7.32 1.99
CA ILE A 77 -13.48 -8.32 0.95
C ILE A 77 -14.96 -8.25 0.61
N VAL A 78 -15.25 -8.06 -0.68
CA VAL A 78 -16.62 -7.98 -1.22
C VAL A 78 -16.90 -9.14 -2.17
N ASN A 79 -18.18 -9.48 -2.32
CA ASN A 79 -18.61 -10.64 -3.10
C ASN A 79 -18.66 -10.42 -4.62
N ASP A 80 -18.50 -9.21 -5.11
CA ASP A 80 -18.55 -8.89 -6.53
C ASP A 80 -17.46 -7.88 -6.92
N LYS A 81 -16.74 -8.13 -8.02
CA LYS A 81 -15.64 -7.27 -8.50
C LYS A 81 -16.07 -5.82 -8.76
N ARG A 82 -17.29 -5.60 -9.21
CA ARG A 82 -17.83 -4.26 -9.47
C ARG A 82 -17.95 -3.41 -8.21
N LEU A 83 -18.09 -4.06 -7.05
CA LEU A 83 -18.14 -3.38 -5.75
C LEU A 83 -16.77 -2.89 -5.27
N THR A 84 -15.69 -3.23 -5.96
CA THR A 84 -14.36 -2.69 -5.63
C THR A 84 -14.12 -1.31 -6.23
N ASP A 85 -15.05 -0.78 -7.04
CA ASP A 85 -14.93 0.57 -7.57
C ASP A 85 -14.96 1.61 -6.46
N ARG A 86 -13.86 2.38 -6.37
CA ARG A 86 -13.65 3.32 -5.28
C ARG A 86 -14.61 4.51 -5.33
N VAL A 87 -14.88 5.01 -6.53
CA VAL A 87 -15.68 6.22 -6.70
C VAL A 87 -17.15 5.93 -6.39
N ASP A 88 -17.65 4.81 -6.88
CA ASP A 88 -19.05 4.46 -6.76
C ASP A 88 -19.46 3.98 -5.35
N TYR A 89 -18.52 3.35 -4.61
CA TYR A 89 -18.89 2.66 -3.36
C TYR A 89 -18.13 3.11 -2.12
N TRP A 90 -16.91 3.70 -2.26
CA TRP A 90 -16.01 3.85 -1.12
C TRP A 90 -15.57 5.30 -0.86
N LEU A 91 -15.83 6.24 -1.79
CA LEU A 91 -15.45 7.64 -1.62
C LEU A 91 -16.18 8.29 -0.43
N ALA A 92 -17.47 8.00 -0.24
CA ALA A 92 -18.25 8.50 0.89
C ALA A 92 -17.73 7.97 2.24
N LEU A 93 -17.31 6.70 2.28
CA LEU A 93 -16.64 6.11 3.44
C LEU A 93 -15.34 6.84 3.77
N GLU A 94 -14.49 7.09 2.78
CA GLU A 94 -13.24 7.80 2.98
C GLU A 94 -13.46 9.22 3.52
N ASP A 95 -14.39 9.95 2.94
CA ASP A 95 -14.76 11.30 3.38
C ASP A 95 -15.31 11.30 4.81
N ARG A 96 -16.12 10.31 5.17
CA ARG A 96 -16.67 10.18 6.52
C ARG A 96 -15.59 9.86 7.55
N LEU A 97 -14.72 8.88 7.27
CA LEU A 97 -13.60 8.53 8.16
C LEU A 97 -12.68 9.74 8.39
N ASN A 98 -12.35 10.48 7.34
CA ASN A 98 -11.56 11.70 7.43
C ASN A 98 -12.25 12.78 8.26
N ARG A 99 -13.57 12.93 8.13
CA ARG A 99 -14.36 13.89 8.92
C ARG A 99 -14.43 13.50 10.39
N GLU A 100 -14.62 12.20 10.69
CA GLU A 100 -14.62 11.71 12.06
C GLU A 100 -13.26 11.84 12.73
N LEU A 101 -12.16 11.74 11.97
CA LEU A 101 -10.81 11.97 12.47
C LEU A 101 -10.50 13.47 12.67
N ALA A 102 -10.73 14.29 11.65
CA ALA A 102 -10.24 15.67 11.62
C ALA A 102 -11.20 16.68 12.29
N ILE A 103 -12.51 16.48 12.17
CA ILE A 103 -13.54 17.47 12.57
C ILE A 103 -14.20 17.03 13.88
N THR A 104 -14.91 15.90 13.89
CA THR A 104 -15.67 15.48 15.08
C THR A 104 -14.77 14.84 16.15
N LYS A 105 -13.58 14.39 15.75
CA LYS A 105 -12.60 13.73 16.64
C LYS A 105 -13.15 12.51 17.40
N THR A 106 -14.14 11.87 16.82
CA THR A 106 -14.69 10.60 17.30
C THR A 106 -13.73 9.45 17.02
N LEU A 107 -12.95 9.57 15.95
CA LEU A 107 -11.77 8.75 15.68
C LEU A 107 -10.49 9.53 16.04
N ARG A 108 -9.50 8.82 16.56
CA ARG A 108 -8.18 9.36 16.88
C ARG A 108 -7.07 8.72 16.06
N THR A 109 -7.36 7.55 15.49
CA THR A 109 -6.46 6.78 14.65
C THR A 109 -6.85 6.96 13.20
N PRO A 110 -5.93 7.37 12.32
CA PRO A 110 -6.20 7.38 10.88
C PRO A 110 -6.58 5.99 10.39
N VAL A 111 -7.45 5.92 9.39
CA VAL A 111 -7.93 4.65 8.82
C VAL A 111 -7.59 4.60 7.34
N ASN A 112 -6.87 3.56 6.94
CA ASN A 112 -6.64 3.22 5.55
C ASN A 112 -7.36 1.91 5.22
N PHE A 113 -7.92 1.81 4.03
CA PHE A 113 -8.53 0.57 3.58
C PHE A 113 -8.26 0.29 2.11
N ILE A 114 -8.24 -0.98 1.77
CA ILE A 114 -8.21 -1.50 0.41
C ILE A 114 -9.38 -2.46 0.24
N VAL A 115 -9.89 -2.55 -0.98
CA VAL A 115 -11.06 -3.39 -1.28
C VAL A 115 -10.70 -4.38 -2.38
N HIS A 116 -10.97 -5.65 -2.13
CA HIS A 116 -10.76 -6.75 -3.06
C HIS A 116 -11.93 -7.74 -3.01
N THR A 117 -12.03 -8.59 -4.02
CA THR A 117 -12.86 -9.80 -3.94
C THR A 117 -12.07 -10.93 -3.27
N LEU A 118 -12.77 -11.93 -2.74
CA LEU A 118 -12.14 -13.14 -2.20
C LEU A 118 -11.28 -13.85 -3.27
N GLN A 119 -11.75 -13.85 -4.51
CA GLN A 119 -10.99 -14.41 -5.63
C GLN A 119 -9.65 -13.70 -5.84
N GLU A 120 -9.62 -12.36 -5.84
CA GLU A 120 -8.38 -11.60 -6.02
C GLU A 120 -7.37 -11.85 -4.88
N VAL A 121 -7.86 -11.94 -3.65
CA VAL A 121 -7.01 -12.28 -2.49
C VAL A 121 -6.46 -13.69 -2.65
N ASN A 122 -7.29 -14.66 -2.97
CA ASN A 122 -6.89 -16.05 -3.17
C ASN A 122 -5.94 -16.24 -4.36
N ASP A 123 -6.14 -15.51 -5.45
CA ASP A 123 -5.19 -15.47 -6.57
C ASP A 123 -3.84 -14.87 -6.13
N GLY A 124 -3.87 -13.83 -5.31
CA GLY A 124 -2.68 -13.25 -4.71
C GLY A 124 -1.90 -14.26 -3.85
N LEU A 125 -2.60 -15.05 -3.04
CA LEU A 125 -2.02 -16.11 -2.23
C LEU A 125 -1.46 -17.25 -3.08
N ALA A 126 -2.22 -17.70 -4.10
CA ALA A 126 -1.79 -18.74 -5.03
C ALA A 126 -0.55 -18.33 -5.84
N HIS A 127 -0.40 -17.05 -6.14
CA HIS A 127 0.77 -16.49 -6.84
C HIS A 127 1.89 -16.03 -5.89
N GLY A 128 1.78 -16.28 -4.58
CA GLY A 128 2.82 -15.96 -3.60
C GLY A 128 3.12 -14.46 -3.51
N ARG A 129 2.09 -13.62 -3.58
CA ARG A 129 2.24 -12.17 -3.32
C ARG A 129 2.39 -11.95 -1.83
N TYR A 130 3.54 -11.45 -1.42
CA TYR A 130 3.91 -11.33 0.00
C TYR A 130 2.91 -10.51 0.81
N PHE A 131 2.36 -9.45 0.24
CA PHE A 131 1.34 -8.65 0.90
C PHE A 131 0.16 -9.51 1.39
N PHE A 132 -0.46 -10.31 0.49
CA PHE A 132 -1.60 -11.16 0.88
C PHE A 132 -1.18 -12.30 1.80
N MET A 133 0.05 -12.80 1.65
CA MET A 133 0.60 -13.82 2.57
C MET A 133 0.75 -13.26 3.99
N ASP A 134 1.21 -12.02 4.13
CA ASP A 134 1.32 -11.35 5.43
C ASP A 134 -0.07 -11.09 6.03
N VAL A 135 -1.04 -10.66 5.22
CA VAL A 135 -2.43 -10.50 5.68
C VAL A 135 -3.02 -11.85 6.13
N ALA A 136 -2.79 -12.92 5.39
CA ALA A 136 -3.29 -14.26 5.76
C ALA A 136 -2.64 -14.80 7.04
N ARG A 137 -1.35 -14.49 7.29
CA ARG A 137 -0.60 -14.93 8.47
C ARG A 137 -0.96 -14.12 9.71
N ASP A 138 -0.94 -12.79 9.60
CA ASP A 138 -0.96 -11.86 10.74
C ASP A 138 -2.32 -11.16 10.91
N GLY A 139 -3.16 -11.14 9.88
CA GLY A 139 -4.44 -10.45 9.87
C GLY A 139 -5.42 -10.99 10.90
N ILE A 140 -6.26 -10.10 11.41
CA ILE A 140 -7.32 -10.40 12.37
C ILE A 140 -8.66 -10.05 11.71
N ALA A 141 -9.56 -11.01 11.65
CA ALA A 141 -10.90 -10.78 11.15
C ALA A 141 -11.72 -9.99 12.17
N LEU A 142 -12.18 -8.81 11.76
CA LEU A 142 -13.10 -7.96 12.51
C LEU A 142 -14.56 -8.34 12.18
N TYR A 143 -14.78 -8.86 10.99
CA TYR A 143 -16.07 -9.34 10.51
C TYR A 143 -15.87 -10.45 9.46
N GLU A 144 -16.72 -11.45 9.51
CA GLU A 144 -16.83 -12.54 8.52
C GLU A 144 -18.30 -12.86 8.29
N TYR A 145 -18.74 -12.86 7.02
CA TYR A 145 -20.11 -13.19 6.65
C TYR A 145 -20.39 -14.69 6.71
N ASP A 146 -19.40 -15.47 6.30
CA ASP A 146 -19.44 -16.93 6.25
C ASP A 146 -18.07 -17.53 6.58
N ASP A 147 -18.01 -18.86 6.65
CA ASP A 147 -16.81 -19.63 6.96
C ASP A 147 -15.85 -19.78 5.75
N SER A 148 -15.99 -18.96 4.69
CA SER A 148 -15.09 -19.03 3.54
C SER A 148 -13.67 -18.72 3.95
N GLU A 149 -12.75 -19.66 3.65
CA GLU A 149 -11.36 -19.54 4.04
C GLU A 149 -10.51 -18.90 2.94
N LEU A 150 -9.45 -18.20 3.37
CA LEU A 150 -8.39 -17.80 2.47
C LEU A 150 -7.59 -19.04 2.03
N HIS A 151 -7.21 -19.08 0.75
CA HIS A 151 -6.40 -20.17 0.23
C HIS A 151 -5.05 -20.27 0.96
N THR A 152 -4.54 -21.49 1.08
CA THR A 152 -3.18 -21.71 1.62
C THR A 152 -2.16 -20.99 0.74
N PRO A 153 -1.33 -20.12 1.32
CA PRO A 153 -0.31 -19.40 0.58
C PRO A 153 0.67 -20.34 -0.14
N LYS A 154 1.00 -20.02 -1.39
CA LYS A 154 2.02 -20.72 -2.19
C LYS A 154 3.22 -19.79 -2.41
N PRO A 155 4.23 -19.83 -1.53
CA PRO A 155 5.41 -19.00 -1.68
C PRO A 155 6.10 -19.26 -3.03
N LYS A 156 6.59 -18.19 -3.67
CA LYS A 156 7.42 -18.31 -4.86
C LYS A 156 8.74 -19.01 -4.55
N THR A 157 9.28 -19.72 -5.51
CA THR A 157 10.69 -20.10 -5.44
C THR A 157 11.58 -18.84 -5.47
N PRO A 158 12.77 -18.87 -4.86
CA PRO A 158 13.66 -17.70 -4.88
C PRO A 158 13.95 -17.17 -6.29
N LEU A 159 14.09 -18.04 -7.28
CA LEU A 159 14.28 -17.64 -8.66
C LEU A 159 13.05 -16.91 -9.24
N GLN A 160 11.84 -17.43 -9.01
CA GLN A 160 10.60 -16.77 -9.45
C GLN A 160 10.40 -15.40 -8.77
N ALA A 161 10.76 -15.32 -7.48
CA ALA A 161 10.70 -14.08 -6.72
C ALA A 161 11.69 -13.04 -7.28
N LEU A 162 12.93 -13.46 -7.57
CA LEU A 162 13.95 -12.61 -8.19
C LEU A 162 13.50 -12.09 -9.56
N THR A 163 13.06 -12.98 -10.45
CA THR A 163 12.61 -12.60 -11.80
C THR A 163 11.49 -11.57 -11.74
N MET A 164 10.45 -11.83 -10.93
CA MET A 164 9.31 -10.91 -10.78
C MET A 164 9.72 -9.56 -10.17
N ALA A 165 10.55 -9.56 -9.12
CA ALA A 165 11.03 -8.32 -8.52
C ALA A 165 11.84 -7.48 -9.51
N GLN A 166 12.67 -8.14 -10.33
CA GLN A 166 13.49 -7.49 -11.36
C GLN A 166 12.61 -6.87 -12.45
N GLU A 167 11.62 -7.60 -12.98
CA GLU A 167 10.64 -7.10 -13.95
C GLU A 167 9.92 -5.85 -13.44
N TYR A 168 9.44 -5.87 -12.19
CA TYR A 168 8.81 -4.71 -11.58
C TYR A 168 9.76 -3.52 -11.43
N TYR A 169 11.00 -3.76 -11.02
CA TYR A 169 11.98 -2.70 -10.89
C TYR A 169 12.30 -2.04 -12.23
N GLU A 170 12.56 -2.85 -13.26
CA GLU A 170 12.89 -2.40 -14.62
C GLU A 170 11.75 -1.63 -15.29
N GLU A 171 10.49 -1.98 -14.96
CA GLU A 171 9.31 -1.28 -15.47
C GLU A 171 9.08 0.05 -14.73
N TRP A 172 9.02 0.01 -13.41
CA TRP A 172 8.48 1.12 -12.62
C TRP A 172 9.51 2.19 -12.26
N PHE A 173 10.72 1.82 -11.87
CA PHE A 173 11.72 2.78 -11.44
C PHE A 173 12.18 3.71 -12.57
N PRO A 174 12.59 3.22 -13.75
CA PRO A 174 12.96 4.10 -14.87
C PRO A 174 11.77 4.95 -15.35
N SER A 175 10.54 4.42 -15.26
CA SER A 175 9.33 5.16 -15.60
C SER A 175 9.07 6.33 -14.65
N ALA A 176 9.37 6.16 -13.34
CA ALA A 176 9.31 7.22 -12.36
C ALA A 176 10.34 8.32 -12.64
N MET A 177 11.57 7.92 -12.91
CA MET A 177 12.66 8.88 -13.20
C MET A 177 12.43 9.67 -14.48
N LYS A 178 11.82 9.05 -15.52
CA LYS A 178 11.39 9.80 -16.72
C LYS A 178 10.39 10.90 -16.40
N ARG A 179 9.42 10.64 -15.49
CA ARG A 179 8.47 11.67 -15.03
C ARG A 179 9.17 12.77 -14.26
N PHE A 180 10.13 12.42 -13.43
CA PHE A 180 10.95 13.39 -12.71
C PHE A 180 11.76 14.29 -13.65
N ASP A 181 12.36 13.73 -14.72
CA ASP A 181 13.08 14.51 -15.72
C ASP A 181 12.17 15.46 -16.51
N ILE A 182 10.93 15.02 -16.82
CA ILE A 182 9.91 15.89 -17.44
C ILE A 182 9.57 17.03 -16.49
N ALA A 183 9.34 16.75 -15.21
CA ALA A 183 9.05 17.78 -14.22
C ALA A 183 10.17 18.84 -14.14
N LYS A 184 11.43 18.43 -14.15
CA LYS A 184 12.59 19.36 -14.17
C LYS A 184 12.62 20.23 -15.45
N TYR A 185 12.31 19.62 -16.58
CA TYR A 185 12.20 20.35 -17.85
C TYR A 185 11.08 21.41 -17.78
N ASP A 186 9.90 21.04 -17.29
CA ASP A 186 8.74 21.92 -17.15
C ASP A 186 9.01 23.08 -16.17
N MET A 187 9.71 22.79 -15.06
CA MET A 187 10.19 23.83 -14.15
C MET A 187 11.09 24.85 -14.87
N GLY A 188 12.05 24.38 -15.67
CA GLY A 188 12.93 25.23 -16.46
C GLY A 188 12.21 26.07 -17.53
N LYS A 189 11.00 25.67 -17.95
CA LYS A 189 10.16 26.40 -18.89
C LYS A 189 9.10 27.31 -18.19
N GLY A 190 8.99 27.24 -16.88
CA GLY A 190 7.98 27.94 -16.12
C GLY A 190 6.57 27.31 -16.22
N TYR A 191 6.45 26.05 -16.64
CA TYR A 191 5.19 25.30 -16.70
C TYR A 191 4.88 24.70 -15.34
N LEU A 192 4.62 25.58 -14.36
CA LEU A 192 4.61 25.20 -12.94
C LEU A 192 3.54 24.16 -12.58
N LYS A 193 2.37 24.19 -13.24
CA LYS A 193 1.30 23.21 -12.99
C LYS A 193 1.64 21.85 -13.55
N ASP A 194 2.22 21.79 -14.74
CA ASP A 194 2.62 20.54 -15.40
C ASP A 194 3.76 19.90 -14.61
N ALA A 195 4.74 20.70 -14.18
CA ALA A 195 5.80 20.25 -13.29
C ALA A 195 5.27 19.64 -11.98
N ALA A 196 4.29 20.26 -11.33
CA ALA A 196 3.66 19.73 -10.12
C ALA A 196 2.96 18.40 -10.37
N PHE A 197 2.26 18.26 -11.50
CA PHE A 197 1.62 17.01 -11.90
C PHE A 197 2.64 15.90 -12.17
N ASP A 198 3.73 16.22 -12.88
CA ASP A 198 4.77 15.23 -13.17
C ASP A 198 5.60 14.85 -11.94
N LEU A 199 5.83 15.75 -10.98
CA LEU A 199 6.38 15.41 -9.66
C LEU A 199 5.46 14.47 -8.88
N HIS A 200 4.13 14.71 -8.92
CA HIS A 200 3.19 13.77 -8.34
C HIS A 200 3.29 12.38 -8.99
N GLN A 201 3.33 12.32 -10.32
CA GLN A 201 3.41 11.07 -11.08
C GLN A 201 4.74 10.34 -10.82
N ALA A 202 5.85 11.05 -10.66
CA ALA A 202 7.14 10.49 -10.28
C ALA A 202 7.06 9.86 -8.88
N THR A 203 6.52 10.60 -7.91
CA THR A 203 6.32 10.13 -6.52
C THR A 203 5.44 8.90 -6.46
N GLU A 204 4.31 8.90 -7.16
CA GLU A 204 3.39 7.77 -7.24
C GLU A 204 4.09 6.51 -7.76
N ARG A 205 4.82 6.63 -8.87
CA ARG A 205 5.55 5.50 -9.49
C ARG A 205 6.69 4.99 -8.64
N LEU A 206 7.39 5.85 -7.91
CA LEU A 206 8.43 5.45 -6.95
C LEU A 206 7.85 4.60 -5.83
N TYR A 207 6.70 4.99 -5.28
CA TYR A 207 6.02 4.16 -4.28
C TYR A 207 5.51 2.84 -4.85
N HIS A 208 4.95 2.85 -6.07
CA HIS A 208 4.58 1.60 -6.73
C HIS A 208 5.78 0.69 -6.95
N ALA A 209 6.93 1.23 -7.36
CA ALA A 209 8.16 0.47 -7.57
C ALA A 209 8.58 -0.28 -6.30
N VAL A 210 8.74 0.42 -5.18
CA VAL A 210 9.19 -0.21 -3.93
C VAL A 210 8.15 -1.20 -3.39
N LEU A 211 6.86 -0.89 -3.45
CA LEU A 211 5.80 -1.81 -3.02
C LEU A 211 5.82 -3.11 -3.83
N LEU A 212 5.90 -3.01 -5.16
CA LEU A 212 5.92 -4.17 -6.06
C LEU A 212 7.17 -5.02 -5.90
N VAL A 213 8.34 -4.40 -5.81
CA VAL A 213 9.63 -5.11 -5.67
C VAL A 213 9.72 -5.85 -4.34
N VAL A 214 9.22 -5.24 -3.25
CA VAL A 214 9.35 -5.81 -1.90
C VAL A 214 8.21 -6.77 -1.59
N THR A 215 6.96 -6.46 -1.99
CA THR A 215 5.76 -7.20 -1.55
C THR A 215 5.02 -7.92 -2.67
N PHE A 216 5.39 -7.69 -3.93
CA PHE A 216 4.69 -8.17 -5.14
C PHE A 216 3.22 -7.70 -5.23
N TYR A 217 2.93 -6.59 -4.57
CA TYR A 217 1.60 -5.99 -4.57
C TYR A 217 1.70 -4.47 -4.45
N THR A 218 0.80 -3.78 -5.13
CA THR A 218 0.52 -2.36 -4.92
C THR A 218 -0.98 -2.12 -5.08
N PRO A 219 -1.60 -1.29 -4.25
CA PRO A 219 -3.00 -0.91 -4.43
C PRO A 219 -3.17 -0.03 -5.68
N HIS A 220 -4.27 -0.21 -6.40
CA HIS A 220 -4.59 0.58 -7.59
C HIS A 220 -5.21 1.93 -7.20
N VAL A 221 -4.39 2.83 -6.68
CA VAL A 221 -4.81 4.16 -6.22
C VAL A 221 -3.81 5.22 -6.65
N HIS A 222 -4.31 6.45 -6.87
CA HIS A 222 -3.49 7.63 -7.16
C HIS A 222 -3.22 8.49 -5.91
N ASN A 223 -3.62 8.04 -4.74
CA ASN A 223 -3.40 8.73 -3.48
C ASN A 223 -1.99 8.47 -2.97
N ILE A 224 -1.06 9.39 -3.27
CA ILE A 224 0.34 9.25 -2.85
C ILE A 224 0.52 9.31 -1.32
N GLY A 225 -0.41 9.90 -0.57
CA GLY A 225 -0.39 9.84 0.89
C GLY A 225 -0.61 8.42 1.40
N PHE A 226 -1.58 7.71 0.81
CA PHE A 226 -1.83 6.30 1.12
C PHE A 226 -0.65 5.40 0.70
N LEU A 227 -0.14 5.57 -0.53
CA LEU A 227 1.02 4.81 -1.02
C LEU A 227 2.25 5.04 -0.12
N ARG A 228 2.48 6.29 0.30
CA ARG A 228 3.53 6.67 1.25
C ARG A 228 3.41 5.87 2.55
N THR A 229 2.23 5.86 3.17
CA THR A 229 2.00 5.12 4.42
C THR A 229 2.31 3.63 4.25
N GLN A 230 1.91 3.02 3.13
CA GLN A 230 2.23 1.61 2.86
C GLN A 230 3.74 1.38 2.66
N ALA A 231 4.40 2.26 1.93
CA ALA A 231 5.83 2.15 1.63
C ALA A 231 6.71 2.40 2.86
N GLU A 232 6.42 3.42 3.66
CA GLU A 232 7.18 3.78 4.87
C GLU A 232 7.23 2.63 5.91
N ARG A 233 6.30 1.68 5.85
CA ARG A 233 6.31 0.46 6.70
C ARG A 233 7.32 -0.56 6.27
N LEU A 234 7.71 -0.55 5.01
CA LEU A 234 8.66 -1.50 4.46
C LEU A 234 10.09 -1.14 4.84
N ASP A 235 10.39 0.16 4.84
CA ASP A 235 11.73 0.64 5.13
C ASP A 235 11.71 2.08 5.69
N ARG A 236 12.45 2.29 6.80
CA ARG A 236 12.49 3.57 7.50
C ARG A 236 13.13 4.69 6.66
N ARG A 237 13.99 4.37 5.72
CA ARG A 237 14.62 5.35 4.83
C ARG A 237 13.59 6.13 4.00
N LEU A 238 12.43 5.53 3.71
CA LEU A 238 11.34 6.19 3.00
C LEU A 238 10.63 7.27 3.85
N VAL A 239 10.71 7.15 5.19
CA VAL A 239 10.17 8.18 6.11
C VAL A 239 10.98 9.46 6.01
N ASP A 240 12.30 9.33 5.88
CA ASP A 240 13.24 10.46 5.92
C ASP A 240 13.16 11.31 4.63
N ALA A 241 12.70 10.73 3.51
CA ALA A 241 12.53 11.44 2.23
C ALA A 241 11.52 12.61 2.29
N TRP A 242 10.61 12.63 3.25
CA TRP A 242 9.60 13.69 3.38
C TRP A 242 9.58 14.27 4.78
N PRO A 243 10.25 15.41 5.03
CA PRO A 243 10.16 16.14 6.28
C PRO A 243 8.71 16.49 6.61
N ARG A 244 8.36 16.37 7.91
CA ARG A 244 7.01 16.63 8.41
C ARG A 244 6.99 17.32 9.76
N GLN A 245 8.10 17.94 10.12
CA GLN A 245 8.27 18.56 11.45
C GLN A 245 7.53 19.87 11.54
N THR A 246 7.38 20.58 10.43
CA THR A 246 6.71 21.88 10.37
C THR A 246 5.40 21.81 9.58
N LYS A 247 4.46 22.70 9.89
CA LYS A 247 3.21 22.85 9.11
C LYS A 247 3.49 23.23 7.65
N ALA A 248 4.58 23.94 7.39
CA ALA A 248 4.97 24.34 6.04
C ALA A 248 5.37 23.11 5.20
N GLU A 249 6.20 22.22 5.72
CA GLU A 249 6.59 20.97 5.06
C GLU A 249 5.37 20.08 4.79
N GLN A 250 4.49 19.92 5.79
CA GLN A 250 3.26 19.17 5.62
C GLN A 250 2.37 19.76 4.51
N ALA A 251 2.24 21.10 4.47
CA ALA A 251 1.45 21.78 3.45
C ALA A 251 2.03 21.62 2.04
N LEU A 252 3.36 21.52 1.87
CA LEU A 252 4.00 21.26 0.58
C LEU A 252 3.68 19.86 0.07
N PHE A 253 3.75 18.85 0.92
CA PHE A 253 3.38 17.48 0.54
C PHE A 253 1.87 17.39 0.20
N GLU A 254 1.00 18.05 0.98
CA GLU A 254 -0.43 18.13 0.64
C GLU A 254 -0.67 18.80 -0.72
N LYS A 255 0.08 19.86 -1.03
CA LYS A 255 0.02 20.52 -2.33
C LYS A 255 0.44 19.58 -3.48
N LEU A 256 1.44 18.73 -3.26
CA LEU A 256 1.84 17.69 -4.21
C LEU A 256 0.72 16.63 -4.39
N LYS A 257 0.09 16.20 -3.31
CA LYS A 257 -1.07 15.28 -3.38
C LYS A 257 -2.21 15.86 -4.22
N GLU A 258 -2.53 17.12 -4.01
CA GLU A 258 -3.58 17.80 -4.74
C GLU A 258 -3.27 17.99 -6.23
N ALA A 259 -2.00 17.99 -6.63
CA ALA A 259 -1.58 18.23 -8.00
C ALA A 259 -2.18 17.23 -8.99
N TYR A 260 -2.42 15.99 -8.60
CA TYR A 260 -3.04 14.96 -9.45
C TYR A 260 -4.35 15.43 -10.10
N VAL A 261 -5.20 16.10 -9.34
CA VAL A 261 -6.48 16.65 -9.83
C VAL A 261 -6.39 18.13 -10.09
N LYS A 262 -5.94 18.91 -9.08
CA LYS A 262 -6.07 20.35 -9.12
C LYS A 262 -5.13 21.04 -10.11
N ALA A 263 -3.94 20.49 -10.37
CA ALA A 263 -3.03 21.07 -11.37
C ALA A 263 -3.64 21.05 -12.77
N ARG A 264 -4.37 20.00 -13.12
CA ARG A 264 -5.01 19.83 -14.43
C ARG A 264 -6.34 20.56 -14.58
N TYR A 265 -7.18 20.55 -13.53
CA TYR A 265 -8.58 20.96 -13.66
C TYR A 265 -8.96 22.23 -12.88
N SER A 266 -8.12 22.67 -11.93
CA SER A 266 -8.45 23.85 -11.12
C SER A 266 -7.70 25.09 -11.57
N LYS A 267 -8.44 26.15 -11.91
CA LYS A 267 -7.87 27.48 -12.15
C LYS A 267 -7.28 28.11 -10.87
N HIS A 268 -7.64 27.61 -9.70
CA HIS A 268 -7.20 28.13 -8.41
C HIS A 268 -5.94 27.46 -7.87
N TYR A 269 -5.50 26.34 -8.44
CA TYR A 269 -4.24 25.73 -8.04
C TYR A 269 -3.08 26.67 -8.36
N ARG A 270 -2.29 26.97 -7.33
CA ARG A 270 -1.10 27.82 -7.45
C ARG A 270 0.05 27.13 -6.76
N ILE A 271 1.18 27.14 -7.42
CA ILE A 271 2.46 26.64 -6.88
C ILE A 271 3.57 27.58 -7.39
N SER A 272 4.53 27.90 -6.53
CA SER A 272 5.68 28.72 -6.92
C SER A 272 6.87 27.85 -7.35
N ILE A 273 7.86 28.45 -7.98
CA ILE A 273 9.07 27.73 -8.39
C ILE A 273 9.85 27.22 -7.17
N GLU A 274 9.93 28.01 -6.11
CA GLU A 274 10.62 27.63 -4.88
C GLU A 274 9.95 26.41 -4.20
N GLN A 275 8.62 26.35 -4.26
CA GLN A 275 7.86 25.18 -3.76
C GLN A 275 8.13 23.95 -4.62
N LEU A 276 8.22 24.10 -5.94
CA LEU A 276 8.57 23.01 -6.85
C LEU A 276 10.01 22.53 -6.66
N GLU A 277 10.95 23.45 -6.47
CA GLU A 277 12.36 23.12 -6.20
C GLU A 277 12.49 22.29 -4.90
N TRP A 278 11.77 22.71 -3.84
CA TRP A 278 11.72 21.95 -2.61
C TRP A 278 11.12 20.54 -2.82
N LEU A 279 10.00 20.46 -3.53
CA LEU A 279 9.36 19.17 -3.84
C LEU A 279 10.26 18.28 -4.71
N ALA A 280 10.91 18.85 -5.72
CA ALA A 280 11.82 18.12 -6.61
C ALA A 280 13.02 17.53 -5.85
N ALA A 281 13.60 18.29 -4.92
CA ALA A 281 14.68 17.78 -4.06
C ALA A 281 14.25 16.55 -3.25
N HIS A 282 13.05 16.58 -2.66
CA HIS A 282 12.54 15.45 -1.88
C HIS A 282 12.07 14.27 -2.74
N VAL A 283 11.61 14.50 -3.97
CA VAL A 283 11.35 13.41 -4.94
C VAL A 283 12.66 12.75 -5.36
N GLU A 284 13.74 13.51 -5.52
CA GLU A 284 15.07 12.97 -5.81
C GLU A 284 15.59 12.11 -4.64
N GLU A 285 15.49 12.59 -3.40
CA GLU A 285 15.81 11.84 -2.18
C GLU A 285 14.99 10.55 -2.08
N LEU A 286 13.68 10.61 -2.35
CA LEU A 286 12.81 9.45 -2.41
C LEU A 286 13.29 8.47 -3.49
N GLY A 287 13.64 8.96 -4.67
CA GLY A 287 14.19 8.17 -5.77
C GLY A 287 15.44 7.42 -5.37
N ALA A 288 16.40 8.09 -4.71
CA ALA A 288 17.61 7.48 -4.19
C ALA A 288 17.34 6.39 -3.15
N ALA A 289 16.42 6.65 -2.21
CA ALA A 289 16.01 5.67 -1.21
C ALA A 289 15.36 4.44 -1.86
N VAL A 290 14.40 4.64 -2.78
CA VAL A 290 13.72 3.56 -3.51
C VAL A 290 14.72 2.73 -4.33
N HIS A 291 15.64 3.37 -5.04
CA HIS A 291 16.71 2.68 -5.77
C HIS A 291 17.50 1.75 -4.84
N THR A 292 17.97 2.28 -3.73
CA THR A 292 18.79 1.53 -2.76
C THR A 292 18.01 0.34 -2.20
N ILE A 293 16.78 0.56 -1.73
CA ILE A 293 15.94 -0.50 -1.15
C ILE A 293 15.64 -1.59 -2.18
N CYS A 294 15.29 -1.22 -3.40
CA CYS A 294 14.98 -2.17 -4.46
C CYS A 294 16.20 -2.99 -4.86
N THR A 295 17.39 -2.37 -5.01
CA THR A 295 18.63 -3.07 -5.38
C THR A 295 19.09 -4.01 -4.26
N GLU A 296 19.05 -3.60 -3.01
CA GLU A 296 19.32 -4.48 -1.85
C GLU A 296 18.36 -5.69 -1.83
N ARG A 297 17.07 -5.46 -2.12
CA ARG A 297 16.09 -6.54 -2.20
C ARG A 297 16.39 -7.52 -3.32
N LEU A 298 16.76 -7.04 -4.51
CA LEU A 298 17.14 -7.86 -5.65
C LEU A 298 18.41 -8.68 -5.36
N ASP A 299 19.40 -8.10 -4.71
CA ASP A 299 20.64 -8.80 -4.34
C ASP A 299 20.37 -9.90 -3.30
N HIS A 300 19.51 -9.63 -2.33
CA HIS A 300 19.08 -10.65 -1.35
C HIS A 300 18.36 -11.82 -2.05
N LEU A 301 17.41 -11.53 -2.95
CA LEU A 301 16.70 -12.57 -3.70
C LEU A 301 17.62 -13.36 -4.62
N ARG A 302 18.65 -12.73 -5.20
CA ARG A 302 19.67 -13.39 -6.01
C ARG A 302 20.52 -14.35 -5.19
N ALA A 303 20.97 -13.91 -4.03
CA ALA A 303 21.71 -14.77 -3.10
C ALA A 303 20.91 -16.00 -2.67
N ASP A 304 19.60 -15.83 -2.37
CA ASP A 304 18.71 -16.93 -2.02
C ASP A 304 18.50 -17.91 -3.19
N ALA A 305 18.35 -17.40 -4.41
CA ALA A 305 18.20 -18.21 -5.62
C ALA A 305 19.46 -19.06 -5.88
N ASP A 306 20.65 -18.45 -5.75
CA ASP A 306 21.94 -19.14 -5.93
C ASP A 306 22.17 -20.20 -4.84
N LYS A 307 21.87 -19.90 -3.58
CA LYS A 307 21.95 -20.86 -2.48
C LYS A 307 21.08 -22.07 -2.75
N ARG A 308 19.85 -21.87 -3.18
CA ARG A 308 18.92 -22.97 -3.48
C ARG A 308 19.35 -23.78 -4.70
N ARG A 309 19.95 -23.14 -5.69
CA ARG A 309 20.52 -23.81 -6.87
C ARG A 309 21.67 -24.75 -6.48
N LYS A 310 22.61 -24.28 -5.64
CA LYS A 310 23.71 -25.09 -5.11
C LYS A 310 23.21 -26.30 -4.32
N GLN A 311 22.29 -26.09 -3.38
CA GLN A 311 21.69 -27.17 -2.58
C GLN A 311 21.04 -28.25 -3.46
N ARG A 312 20.30 -27.85 -4.50
CA ARG A 312 19.70 -28.81 -5.44
C ARG A 312 20.74 -29.59 -6.25
N ALA A 313 21.84 -28.96 -6.64
CA ALA A 313 22.93 -29.63 -7.34
C ALA A 313 23.61 -30.68 -6.46
N GLU A 314 23.90 -30.35 -5.20
CA GLU A 314 24.48 -31.25 -4.21
C GLU A 314 23.56 -32.45 -3.94
N GLN A 315 22.27 -32.24 -3.74
CA GLN A 315 21.28 -33.30 -3.55
C GLN A 315 21.17 -34.23 -4.75
N ARG A 316 21.28 -33.70 -5.98
CA ARG A 316 21.30 -34.53 -7.19
C ARG A 316 22.57 -35.37 -7.29
N HIS A 317 23.73 -34.84 -6.89
CA HIS A 317 25.00 -35.61 -6.86
C HIS A 317 24.94 -36.72 -5.82
N GLN A 318 24.43 -36.43 -4.62
CA GLN A 318 24.28 -37.44 -3.56
C GLN A 318 23.33 -38.58 -3.96
N ARG A 319 22.20 -38.26 -4.63
CA ARG A 319 21.27 -39.29 -5.12
C ARG A 319 21.92 -40.18 -6.18
N LYS A 320 22.64 -39.58 -7.15
CA LYS A 320 23.34 -40.37 -8.18
C LYS A 320 24.39 -41.28 -7.59
N ALA A 321 25.19 -40.78 -6.63
CA ALA A 321 26.20 -41.61 -5.94
C ALA A 321 25.57 -42.72 -5.09
N GLY A 322 24.38 -42.49 -4.50
CA GLY A 322 23.63 -43.52 -3.77
C GLY A 322 23.05 -44.62 -4.65
N ASP A 323 22.56 -44.24 -5.84
CA ASP A 323 22.00 -45.20 -6.82
C ASP A 323 23.13 -46.07 -7.46
N GLU A 324 24.33 -45.50 -7.67
CA GLU A 324 25.50 -46.25 -8.18
C GLU A 324 26.09 -47.23 -7.15
N LEU A 325 25.87 -47.04 -5.85
CA LEU A 325 26.33 -47.95 -4.78
C LEU A 325 25.30 -49.05 -4.47
N ALA A 326 24.06 -48.92 -4.94
CA ALA A 326 22.96 -49.84 -4.66
C ALA A 326 22.65 -50.80 -5.83
N GLY A 327 23.29 -50.63 -7.01
CA GLY A 327 23.17 -51.49 -8.18
C GLY A 327 24.43 -52.31 -8.40
#